data_74568acb4b9aeac7a6bf3068ea296e06
#
_entry.id   74568acb4b9aeac7a6bf3068ea296e06
#
_cell.length_a   1.000
_cell.length_b   1.000
_cell.length_c   1.000
_cell.angle_alpha   90.00
_cell.angle_beta   90.00
_cell.angle_gamma   90.00
#
_symmetry.space_group_name_H-M   'P 1'
#
loop_
_entity.id
_entity.type
_entity.pdbx_description
1 polymer ?
#
loop_
_entity_poly.entity_id
_entity_poly.type
_entity_poly.pdbx_seq_one_letter_code
_entity_poly.pdbx_strand_id
1 'polypeptide(L)'
;MNLMGSPLVSVIVPVYNRKATIFRCLDSILKQSYRNLEVLVIDDGSDDGTSDICRSVSKTDACIKLFSQDNHGVSFSRNRGIAAATGKYVVFIDSDDYVNTQYVEGLVCSAERERVNLTISKTVHDYIDINHENHEIDFHECVGNIKKDYVKLQKLNDGPVGKLYKLEIIKKNRIWFPETMN
;
A
#
# COMPACT_ATOMS: atom_id res chain seq x y z
N MET A 1 -7.60 -15.54 15.65
CA MET A 1 -9.05 -15.20 15.54
C MET A 1 -9.48 -15.49 14.12
N ASN A 2 -10.29 -16.53 13.89
CA ASN A 2 -10.71 -16.90 12.55
C ASN A 2 -11.80 -15.91 12.10
N LEU A 3 -11.43 -14.87 11.34
CA LEU A 3 -12.35 -13.90 10.76
C LEU A 3 -13.11 -14.59 9.61
N MET A 4 -14.18 -15.32 9.92
CA MET A 4 -15.17 -15.66 8.88
C MET A 4 -15.62 -14.33 8.25
N GLY A 5 -15.22 -14.09 6.98
CA GLY A 5 -15.57 -12.88 6.26
C GLY A 5 -14.55 -11.74 6.34
N SER A 6 -13.24 -12.06 6.46
CA SER A 6 -12.17 -11.03 6.33
C SER A 6 -12.38 -10.20 5.06
N PRO A 7 -12.50 -8.85 5.13
CA PRO A 7 -12.74 -8.04 3.94
C PRO A 7 -11.56 -8.09 2.96
N LEU A 8 -11.85 -8.09 1.66
CA LEU A 8 -10.82 -7.99 0.64
C LEU A 8 -10.10 -6.64 0.74
N VAL A 9 -8.76 -6.67 0.70
CA VAL A 9 -7.91 -5.48 0.66
C VAL A 9 -7.18 -5.43 -0.68
N SER A 10 -7.31 -4.31 -1.39
CA SER A 10 -6.55 -4.03 -2.61
C SER A 10 -5.24 -3.34 -2.22
N VAL A 11 -4.12 -3.99 -2.52
CA VAL A 11 -2.78 -3.43 -2.36
C VAL A 11 -2.34 -2.86 -3.71
N ILE A 12 -2.16 -1.54 -3.80
CA ILE A 12 -1.73 -0.85 -5.02
C ILE A 12 -0.23 -0.57 -4.93
N VAL A 13 0.53 -1.08 -5.91
CA VAL A 13 1.98 -0.92 -6.00
C VAL A 13 2.31 -0.24 -7.34
N PRO A 14 2.45 1.10 -7.37
CA PRO A 14 2.97 1.79 -8.53
C PRO A 14 4.47 1.50 -8.66
N VAL A 15 4.94 1.21 -9.88
CA VAL A 15 6.35 0.91 -10.12
C VAL A 15 6.84 1.52 -11.42
N TYR A 16 8.04 2.13 -11.37
CA TYR A 16 8.78 2.60 -12.53
C TYR A 16 10.27 2.51 -12.24
N ASN A 17 11.00 1.68 -13.02
CA ASN A 17 12.44 1.49 -12.91
C ASN A 17 12.91 1.22 -11.46
N ARG A 18 12.47 0.09 -10.90
CA ARG A 18 12.76 -0.36 -9.53
C ARG A 18 13.28 -1.81 -9.49
N LYS A 19 14.10 -2.20 -10.47
CA LYS A 19 14.68 -3.55 -10.57
C LYS A 19 15.32 -4.05 -9.27
N ALA A 20 16.01 -3.16 -8.54
CA ALA A 20 16.73 -3.52 -7.32
C ALA A 20 15.80 -3.80 -6.13
N THR A 21 14.60 -3.23 -6.08
CA THR A 21 13.76 -3.21 -4.88
C THR A 21 12.42 -3.93 -5.04
N ILE A 22 11.87 -3.98 -6.26
CA ILE A 22 10.50 -4.48 -6.51
C ILE A 22 10.29 -5.92 -6.03
N PHE A 23 11.29 -6.80 -6.16
CA PHE A 23 11.15 -8.18 -5.69
C PHE A 23 10.95 -8.22 -4.16
N ARG A 24 11.76 -7.47 -3.40
CA ARG A 24 11.64 -7.36 -1.94
C ARG A 24 10.27 -6.80 -1.53
N CYS A 25 9.79 -5.77 -2.23
CA CYS A 25 8.48 -5.18 -2.00
C CYS A 25 7.38 -6.24 -2.15
N LEU A 26 7.29 -6.90 -3.31
CA LEU A 26 6.25 -7.90 -3.59
C LEU A 26 6.36 -9.12 -2.67
N ASP A 27 7.56 -9.61 -2.37
CA ASP A 27 7.79 -10.72 -1.43
C ASP A 27 7.26 -10.37 -0.03
N SER A 28 7.46 -9.14 0.44
CA SER A 28 6.94 -8.67 1.74
C SER A 28 5.41 -8.62 1.78
N ILE A 29 4.77 -8.30 0.67
CA ILE A 29 3.31 -8.29 0.52
C ILE A 29 2.76 -9.72 0.49
N LEU A 30 3.40 -10.63 -0.23
CA LEU A 30 3.00 -12.05 -0.28
C LEU A 30 3.17 -12.78 1.06
N LYS A 31 4.07 -12.30 1.91
CA LYS A 31 4.31 -12.83 3.27
C LYS A 31 3.38 -12.27 4.35
N GLN A 32 2.40 -11.42 3.99
CA GLN A 32 1.45 -10.89 4.97
C GLN A 32 0.68 -12.02 5.67
N SER A 33 0.42 -11.85 6.98
CA SER A 33 -0.47 -12.73 7.76
C SER A 33 -1.92 -12.65 7.29
N TYR A 34 -2.32 -11.47 6.80
CA TYR A 34 -3.63 -11.24 6.18
C TYR A 34 -3.68 -11.82 4.78
N ARG A 35 -4.57 -12.78 4.51
CA ARG A 35 -4.58 -13.55 3.26
C ARG A 35 -5.58 -13.09 2.21
N ASN A 36 -6.63 -12.35 2.58
CA ASN A 36 -7.62 -11.90 1.62
C ASN A 36 -7.18 -10.61 0.92
N LEU A 37 -6.19 -10.74 0.05
CA LEU A 37 -5.55 -9.66 -0.69
C LEU A 37 -5.76 -9.80 -2.21
N GLU A 38 -5.88 -8.69 -2.91
CA GLU A 38 -5.51 -8.54 -4.31
C GLU A 38 -4.38 -7.51 -4.41
N VAL A 39 -3.35 -7.82 -5.17
CA VAL A 39 -2.18 -6.97 -5.36
C VAL A 39 -2.18 -6.44 -6.78
N LEU A 40 -2.32 -5.13 -6.91
CA LEU A 40 -2.42 -4.43 -8.19
C LEU A 40 -1.08 -3.74 -8.46
N VAL A 41 -0.22 -4.38 -9.23
CA VAL A 41 1.08 -3.84 -9.65
C VAL A 41 0.84 -3.03 -10.91
N ILE A 42 1.14 -1.73 -10.85
CA ILE A 42 0.98 -0.81 -11.99
C ILE A 42 2.37 -0.43 -12.48
N ASP A 43 2.81 -1.09 -13.53
CA ASP A 43 4.11 -0.83 -14.17
C ASP A 43 3.97 0.32 -15.18
N ASP A 44 4.58 1.43 -14.83
CA ASP A 44 4.50 2.72 -15.54
C ASP A 44 5.58 2.85 -16.64
N GLY A 45 5.75 1.79 -17.44
CA GLY A 45 6.66 1.79 -18.58
C GLY A 45 8.13 1.56 -18.22
N SER A 46 8.39 0.63 -17.29
CA SER A 46 9.77 0.30 -16.91
C SER A 46 10.57 -0.33 -18.04
N ASP A 47 11.84 0.07 -18.20
CA ASP A 47 12.79 -0.39 -19.22
C ASP A 47 14.09 -1.00 -18.65
N ASP A 48 14.24 -1.06 -17.30
CA ASP A 48 15.42 -1.56 -16.60
C ASP A 48 15.36 -3.07 -16.27
N GLY A 49 14.29 -3.78 -16.68
CA GLY A 49 14.02 -5.17 -16.34
C GLY A 49 13.06 -5.36 -15.15
N THR A 50 12.54 -4.28 -14.57
CA THR A 50 11.50 -4.32 -13.52
C THR A 50 10.25 -5.08 -13.99
N SER A 51 9.78 -4.83 -15.22
CA SER A 51 8.61 -5.49 -15.83
C SER A 51 8.73 -7.01 -15.85
N ASP A 52 9.94 -7.54 -16.13
CA ASP A 52 10.17 -8.98 -16.17
C ASP A 52 10.06 -9.61 -14.78
N ILE A 53 10.58 -8.93 -13.76
CA ILE A 53 10.45 -9.36 -12.37
C ILE A 53 8.96 -9.38 -11.96
N CYS A 54 8.22 -8.29 -12.21
CA CYS A 54 6.79 -8.21 -11.90
C CYS A 54 6.00 -9.32 -12.60
N ARG A 55 6.28 -9.57 -13.89
CA ARG A 55 5.66 -10.66 -14.67
C ARG A 55 6.00 -12.04 -14.12
N SER A 56 7.24 -12.24 -13.68
CA SER A 56 7.65 -13.51 -13.07
C SER A 56 6.90 -13.76 -11.77
N VAL A 57 6.86 -12.78 -10.87
CA VAL A 57 6.18 -12.89 -9.58
C VAL A 57 4.67 -13.06 -9.75
N SER A 58 4.03 -12.35 -10.69
CA SER A 58 2.58 -12.47 -10.94
C SER A 58 2.14 -13.85 -11.44
N LYS A 59 3.07 -14.67 -11.94
CA LYS A 59 2.80 -16.06 -12.33
C LYS A 59 2.84 -17.03 -11.13
N THR A 60 3.46 -16.64 -10.03
CA THR A 60 3.61 -17.51 -8.84
C THR A 60 2.45 -17.41 -7.87
N ASP A 61 1.69 -16.29 -7.89
CA ASP A 61 0.55 -16.10 -7.01
C ASP A 61 -0.59 -15.36 -7.73
N ALA A 62 -1.76 -16.00 -7.74
CA ALA A 62 -2.95 -15.49 -8.42
C ALA A 62 -3.54 -14.20 -7.79
N CYS A 63 -3.13 -13.85 -6.58
CA CYS A 63 -3.54 -12.57 -5.98
C CYS A 63 -2.90 -11.36 -6.66
N ILE A 64 -1.79 -11.54 -7.43
CA ILE A 64 -1.08 -10.45 -8.13
C ILE A 64 -1.64 -10.27 -9.53
N LYS A 65 -2.08 -9.05 -9.81
CA LYS A 65 -2.50 -8.59 -11.13
C LYS A 65 -1.54 -7.51 -11.62
N LEU A 66 -0.87 -7.77 -12.74
CA LEU A 66 0.06 -6.82 -13.37
C LEU A 66 -0.65 -6.02 -14.45
N PHE A 67 -0.53 -4.70 -14.38
CA PHE A 67 -0.98 -3.74 -15.38
C PHE A 67 0.23 -2.98 -15.90
N SER A 68 0.49 -3.05 -17.21
CA SER A 68 1.54 -2.26 -17.86
C SER A 68 0.93 -1.11 -18.63
N GLN A 69 1.63 0.01 -18.68
CA GLN A 69 1.26 1.23 -19.40
C GLN A 69 2.50 2.00 -19.84
N ASP A 70 2.32 2.98 -20.72
CA ASP A 70 3.36 3.99 -20.96
C ASP A 70 3.54 4.87 -19.74
N ASN A 71 4.71 5.50 -19.58
CA ASN A 71 5.00 6.33 -18.42
C ASN A 71 4.13 7.58 -18.37
N HIS A 72 3.28 7.67 -17.34
CA HIS A 72 2.38 8.78 -17.04
C HIS A 72 2.58 9.34 -15.63
N GLY A 73 3.50 8.78 -14.87
CA GLY A 73 3.81 9.20 -13.50
C GLY A 73 3.01 8.49 -12.40
N VAL A 74 3.51 8.62 -11.17
CA VAL A 74 3.02 7.88 -10.01
C VAL A 74 1.55 8.17 -9.66
N SER A 75 1.09 9.42 -9.85
CA SER A 75 -0.32 9.81 -9.62
C SER A 75 -1.27 9.05 -10.53
N PHE A 76 -0.95 9.00 -11.84
CA PHE A 76 -1.73 8.25 -12.82
C PHE A 76 -1.75 6.75 -12.48
N SER A 77 -0.61 6.19 -12.14
CA SER A 77 -0.49 4.78 -11.75
C SER A 77 -1.32 4.45 -10.50
N ARG A 78 -1.30 5.31 -9.46
CA ARG A 78 -2.16 5.16 -8.29
C ARG A 78 -3.65 5.24 -8.66
N ASN A 79 -4.05 6.19 -9.50
CA ASN A 79 -5.42 6.34 -9.96
C ASN A 79 -5.89 5.12 -10.75
N ARG A 80 -5.05 4.59 -11.64
CA ARG A 80 -5.35 3.35 -12.37
C ARG A 80 -5.55 2.18 -11.40
N GLY A 81 -4.71 2.07 -10.36
CA GLY A 81 -4.87 1.09 -9.30
C GLY A 81 -6.20 1.25 -8.54
N ILE A 82 -6.59 2.47 -8.16
CA ILE A 82 -7.89 2.76 -7.52
C ILE A 82 -9.05 2.34 -8.42
N ALA A 83 -8.97 2.63 -9.72
CA ALA A 83 -10.02 2.26 -10.68
C ALA A 83 -10.19 0.73 -10.76
N ALA A 84 -9.07 -0.02 -10.79
CA ALA A 84 -9.05 -1.48 -10.88
C ALA A 84 -9.37 -2.20 -9.54
N ALA A 85 -9.23 -1.51 -8.41
CA ALA A 85 -9.43 -2.07 -7.08
C ALA A 85 -10.89 -2.51 -6.84
N THR A 86 -11.05 -3.71 -6.23
CA THR A 86 -12.35 -4.32 -5.91
C THR A 86 -12.56 -4.58 -4.42
N GLY A 87 -11.52 -4.37 -3.60
CA GLY A 87 -11.56 -4.59 -2.16
C GLY A 87 -12.49 -3.64 -1.41
N LYS A 88 -12.82 -4.00 -0.18
CA LYS A 88 -13.47 -3.09 0.78
C LYS A 88 -12.54 -1.95 1.16
N TYR A 89 -11.26 -2.28 1.27
CA TYR A 89 -10.19 -1.35 1.62
C TYR A 89 -9.12 -1.29 0.54
N VAL A 90 -8.38 -0.19 0.53
CA VAL A 90 -7.19 0.01 -0.30
C VAL A 90 -6.03 0.51 0.55
N VAL A 91 -4.84 0.01 0.25
CA VAL A 91 -3.55 0.46 0.79
C VAL A 91 -2.57 0.67 -0.35
N PHE A 92 -1.70 1.68 -0.22
CA PHE A 92 -0.63 1.96 -1.17
C PHE A 92 0.70 1.56 -0.55
N ILE A 93 1.54 0.88 -1.33
CA ILE A 93 2.91 0.52 -0.96
C ILE A 93 3.80 0.93 -2.11
N ASP A 94 4.80 1.77 -1.84
CA ASP A 94 5.73 2.20 -2.86
C ASP A 94 6.73 1.07 -3.18
N SER A 95 7.16 0.96 -4.43
CA SER A 95 7.91 -0.19 -4.96
C SER A 95 9.35 -0.30 -4.46
N ASP A 96 9.84 0.69 -3.75
CA ASP A 96 11.12 0.72 -3.03
C ASP A 96 10.99 0.41 -1.54
N ASP A 97 9.76 0.36 -1.02
CA ASP A 97 9.44 0.00 0.37
C ASP A 97 9.24 -1.50 0.57
N TYR A 98 9.19 -1.93 1.82
CA TYR A 98 8.74 -3.24 2.25
C TYR A 98 7.96 -3.12 3.56
N VAL A 99 7.12 -4.11 3.86
CA VAL A 99 6.21 -4.10 5.01
C VAL A 99 6.43 -5.32 5.89
N ASN A 100 6.24 -5.18 7.21
CA ASN A 100 6.28 -6.33 8.10
C ASN A 100 5.08 -7.26 7.86
N THR A 101 5.17 -8.49 8.31
CA THR A 101 4.17 -9.54 8.04
C THR A 101 2.78 -9.28 8.60
N GLN A 102 2.63 -8.41 9.58
CA GLN A 102 1.35 -8.08 10.25
C GLN A 102 0.80 -6.72 9.83
N TYR A 103 1.44 -6.04 8.88
CA TYR A 103 1.09 -4.68 8.49
C TYR A 103 -0.38 -4.53 8.06
N VAL A 104 -0.84 -5.34 7.09
CA VAL A 104 -2.23 -5.25 6.61
C VAL A 104 -3.22 -5.73 7.68
N GLU A 105 -2.89 -6.80 8.41
CA GLU A 105 -3.74 -7.33 9.48
C GLU A 105 -3.99 -6.28 10.57
N GLY A 106 -2.95 -5.61 11.04
CA GLY A 106 -3.06 -4.55 12.04
C GLY A 106 -3.96 -3.40 11.59
N LEU A 107 -3.77 -2.93 10.35
CA LEU A 107 -4.59 -1.86 9.77
C LEU A 107 -6.07 -2.26 9.65
N VAL A 108 -6.35 -3.47 9.16
CA VAL A 108 -7.73 -3.96 9.00
C VAL A 108 -8.38 -4.20 10.35
N CYS A 109 -7.68 -4.82 11.31
CA CYS A 109 -8.22 -5.04 12.66
C CYS A 109 -8.62 -3.73 13.32
N SER A 110 -7.78 -2.69 13.22
CA SER A 110 -8.10 -1.36 13.74
C SER A 110 -9.29 -0.72 13.02
N ALA A 111 -9.33 -0.80 11.67
CA ALA A 111 -10.44 -0.26 10.89
C ALA A 111 -11.79 -0.90 11.24
N GLU A 112 -11.84 -2.23 11.36
CA GLU A 112 -13.07 -2.98 11.67
C GLU A 112 -13.50 -2.79 13.13
N ARG A 113 -12.54 -2.79 14.08
CA ARG A 113 -12.83 -2.59 15.51
C ARG A 113 -13.42 -1.22 15.78
N GLU A 114 -12.77 -0.18 15.24
CA GLU A 114 -13.16 1.22 15.46
C GLU A 114 -14.23 1.72 14.46
N ARG A 115 -14.59 0.90 13.46
CA ARG A 115 -15.55 1.22 12.39
C ARG A 115 -15.21 2.53 11.67
N VAL A 116 -13.91 2.75 11.40
CA VAL A 116 -13.40 3.97 10.75
C VAL A 116 -13.21 3.78 9.25
N ASN A 117 -13.13 4.88 8.53
CA ASN A 117 -12.94 4.90 7.08
C ASN A 117 -11.47 5.06 6.68
N LEU A 118 -10.62 5.45 7.63
CA LEU A 118 -9.18 5.63 7.46
C LEU A 118 -8.47 5.13 8.71
N THR A 119 -7.48 4.28 8.51
CA THR A 119 -6.53 3.86 9.54
C THR A 119 -5.13 4.26 9.11
N ILE A 120 -4.31 4.74 10.04
CA ILE A 120 -2.95 5.21 9.79
C ILE A 120 -1.99 4.38 10.66
N SER A 121 -0.96 3.82 10.05
CA SER A 121 0.17 3.20 10.76
C SER A 121 1.33 4.19 10.89
N LYS A 122 2.19 3.95 11.86
CA LYS A 122 3.48 4.63 11.92
C LYS A 122 4.40 4.03 10.85
N THR A 123 4.99 4.88 10.03
CA THR A 123 6.03 4.49 9.08
C THR A 123 7.38 4.62 9.79
N VAL A 124 8.22 3.59 9.71
CA VAL A 124 9.60 3.63 10.17
C VAL A 124 10.47 3.77 8.92
N HIS A 125 11.31 4.78 8.90
CA HIS A 125 12.34 4.91 7.89
C HIS A 125 13.56 4.13 8.35
N ASP A 126 13.78 2.93 7.78
CA ASP A 126 15.06 2.26 7.88
C ASP A 126 16.04 3.01 6.97
N TYR A 127 16.77 3.95 7.54
CA TYR A 127 18.03 4.34 6.93
C TYR A 127 18.96 3.14 7.08
N ILE A 128 19.42 2.60 5.96
CA ILE A 128 20.54 1.63 5.97
C ILE A 128 21.75 2.44 6.41
N ASP A 129 21.87 2.66 7.71
CA ASP A 129 23.10 3.10 8.31
C ASP A 129 23.99 1.87 8.48
N ILE A 130 25.28 2.04 8.20
CA ILE A 130 26.32 1.02 8.13
C ILE A 130 26.51 0.28 9.49
N ASN A 131 25.78 0.66 10.51
CA ASN A 131 25.97 0.25 11.89
C ASN A 131 24.95 -0.73 12.48
N HIS A 132 24.08 -1.36 11.67
CA HIS A 132 23.22 -2.51 12.08
C HIS A 132 22.42 -2.35 13.39
N GLU A 133 21.86 -1.20 13.71
CA GLU A 133 20.93 -1.09 14.83
C GLU A 133 19.48 -1.29 14.35
N ASN A 134 18.90 -2.44 14.74
CA ASN A 134 17.47 -2.71 14.55
C ASN A 134 16.65 -1.82 15.49
N HIS A 135 15.90 -0.88 14.95
CA HIS A 135 14.92 -0.15 15.74
C HIS A 135 13.59 -0.91 15.78
N GLU A 136 13.20 -1.33 16.95
CA GLU A 136 11.92 -1.97 17.23
C GLU A 136 10.77 -1.00 16.98
N ILE A 137 9.79 -1.41 16.17
CA ILE A 137 8.62 -0.57 15.83
C ILE A 137 7.62 -0.65 16.96
N ASP A 138 7.48 0.41 17.73
CA ASP A 138 6.44 0.54 18.73
C ASP A 138 5.14 1.03 18.06
N PHE A 139 4.14 0.14 17.99
CA PHE A 139 2.82 0.46 17.46
C PHE A 139 2.01 1.23 18.49
N HIS A 140 2.10 2.53 18.51
CA HIS A 140 1.16 3.34 19.25
C HIS A 140 -0.12 3.54 18.44
N GLU A 141 -1.19 2.93 18.93
CA GLU A 141 -2.52 3.10 18.36
C GLU A 141 -3.02 4.54 18.63
N CYS A 142 -3.25 5.31 17.57
CA CYS A 142 -3.82 6.64 17.68
C CYS A 142 -5.20 6.64 17.05
N VAL A 143 -6.24 6.59 17.89
CA VAL A 143 -7.62 6.81 17.46
C VAL A 143 -7.95 8.29 17.60
N GLY A 144 -8.27 8.94 16.49
CA GLY A 144 -8.55 10.38 16.50
C GLY A 144 -9.63 10.78 15.49
N ASN A 145 -10.26 11.91 15.74
CA ASN A 145 -11.19 12.52 14.79
C ASN A 145 -10.41 13.50 13.88
N ILE A 146 -10.38 13.23 12.56
CA ILE A 146 -9.62 14.02 11.58
C ILE A 146 -9.89 15.53 11.71
N LYS A 147 -11.14 15.94 12.01
CA LYS A 147 -11.45 17.37 12.17
C LYS A 147 -10.85 18.00 13.43
N LYS A 148 -10.68 17.21 14.50
CA LYS A 148 -10.16 17.70 15.80
C LYS A 148 -8.65 17.49 15.93
N ASP A 149 -8.13 16.43 15.34
CA ASP A 149 -6.76 15.95 15.54
C ASP A 149 -5.88 16.10 14.29
N TYR A 150 -6.31 16.87 13.28
CA TYR A 150 -5.63 17.02 11.98
C TYR A 150 -4.13 17.33 12.12
N VAL A 151 -3.77 18.25 13.02
CA VAL A 151 -2.36 18.63 13.25
C VAL A 151 -1.53 17.48 13.83
N LYS A 152 -2.13 16.61 14.67
CA LYS A 152 -1.46 15.42 15.19
C LYS A 152 -1.28 14.36 14.11
N LEU A 153 -2.32 14.18 13.27
CA LEU A 153 -2.34 13.18 12.20
C LEU A 153 -1.40 13.54 11.04
N GLN A 154 -1.23 14.84 10.76
CA GLN A 154 -0.29 15.34 9.75
C GLN A 154 1.17 14.96 10.06
N LYS A 155 1.55 14.89 11.34
CA LYS A 155 2.89 14.51 11.78
C LYS A 155 3.20 13.01 11.60
N LEU A 156 2.19 12.19 11.31
CA LEU A 156 2.35 10.74 11.21
C LEU A 156 2.79 10.28 9.83
N ASN A 157 2.30 10.90 8.77
CA ASN A 157 2.72 10.62 7.38
C ASN A 157 2.00 11.56 6.40
N ASP A 158 2.70 12.27 5.53
CA ASP A 158 2.11 13.19 4.55
C ASP A 158 1.63 12.49 3.26
N GLY A 159 2.18 11.31 2.92
CA GLY A 159 1.86 10.55 1.72
C GLY A 159 0.67 9.59 1.87
N PRO A 160 0.32 8.85 0.81
CA PRO A 160 -0.72 7.82 0.83
C PRO A 160 -0.26 6.52 1.50
N VAL A 161 1.05 6.30 1.64
CA VAL A 161 1.67 5.12 2.25
C VAL A 161 1.43 5.10 3.75
N GLY A 162 1.40 3.92 4.36
CA GLY A 162 1.12 3.80 5.79
C GLY A 162 -0.35 3.99 6.16
N LYS A 163 -1.27 3.98 5.20
CA LYS A 163 -2.70 4.23 5.41
C LYS A 163 -3.57 3.18 4.74
N LEU A 164 -4.62 2.76 5.44
CA LEU A 164 -5.71 1.94 4.89
C LEU A 164 -6.94 2.81 4.73
N TYR A 165 -7.48 2.85 3.53
CA TYR A 165 -8.66 3.66 3.19
C TYR A 165 -9.84 2.75 2.87
N LYS A 166 -11.04 3.13 3.28
CA LYS A 166 -12.27 2.51 2.78
C LYS A 166 -12.47 2.90 1.31
N LEU A 167 -12.37 1.95 0.39
CA LEU A 167 -12.37 2.20 -1.06
C LEU A 167 -13.64 2.89 -1.55
N GLU A 168 -14.80 2.54 -0.97
CA GLU A 168 -16.08 3.17 -1.28
C GLU A 168 -16.04 4.71 -1.12
N ILE A 169 -15.35 5.20 -0.08
CA ILE A 169 -15.24 6.65 0.18
C ILE A 169 -14.45 7.34 -0.92
N ILE A 170 -13.35 6.73 -1.36
CA ILE A 170 -12.53 7.26 -2.45
C ILE A 170 -13.37 7.33 -3.75
N LYS A 171 -14.00 6.22 -4.13
CA LYS A 171 -14.75 6.13 -5.38
C LYS A 171 -16.00 7.02 -5.38
N LYS A 172 -16.80 7.01 -4.31
CA LYS A 172 -18.02 7.81 -4.18
C LYS A 172 -17.76 9.31 -4.24
N ASN A 173 -16.66 9.77 -3.63
CA ASN A 173 -16.31 11.19 -3.58
C ASN A 173 -15.33 11.59 -4.69
N ARG A 174 -15.00 10.69 -5.62
CA ARG A 174 -14.07 10.93 -6.75
C ARG A 174 -12.74 11.52 -6.27
N ILE A 175 -12.17 10.94 -5.21
CA ILE A 175 -10.88 11.35 -4.67
C ILE A 175 -9.78 10.72 -5.53
N TRP A 176 -9.11 11.55 -6.33
CA TRP A 176 -8.02 11.14 -7.22
C TRP A 176 -6.74 11.89 -6.89
N PHE A 177 -5.61 11.24 -7.17
CA PHE A 177 -4.32 11.92 -7.15
C PHE A 177 -4.24 12.91 -8.32
N PRO A 178 -3.70 14.13 -8.12
CA PRO A 178 -3.54 15.09 -9.20
C PRO A 178 -2.53 14.57 -10.23
N GLU A 179 -2.92 14.56 -11.51
CA GLU A 179 -2.09 14.05 -12.62
C GLU A 179 -1.26 15.15 -13.31
N THR A 180 -1.45 16.41 -12.92
CA THR A 180 -0.88 17.60 -13.57
C THR A 180 0.27 18.23 -12.80
N MET A 181 1.02 17.47 -12.02
CA MET A 181 2.28 17.98 -11.45
C MET A 181 3.46 17.42 -12.25
N ASN A 182 3.83 18.17 -13.30
CA ASN A 182 5.16 18.12 -13.91
C ASN A 182 6.13 18.95 -13.08
#